data_5c714024c566665395ec03f29608fb46
#
_entry.id   5c714024c566665395ec03f29608fb46
#
_cell.length_a   1.000
_cell.length_b   1.000
_cell.length_c   1.000
_cell.angle_alpha   90.00
_cell.angle_beta   90.00
_cell.angle_gamma   90.00
#
_symmetry.space_group_name_H-M   'P 1'
#
loop_
_entity.id
_entity.type
_entity.pdbx_description
1 polymer ?
#
loop_
_entity_poly.entity_id
_entity_poly.type
_entity_poly.pdbx_seq_one_letter_code
_entity_poly.pdbx_strand_id
1 'polypeptide(L)'
;MDKKAIIDGIIDREGGYVNDPADSGGETNFGITVAVARANGYNESMRDMPRQVAFDIYCAKYWDSVKGDQIFQLSENVADEVVDTSVNMGPGRAGKFLQRALNVLNDRTKLYSDLTVDGDIGPATLSALAAYLDIRSELPLVRALNCLQGAFYIELAEKREKDERFVYGWLKHRVVI
;
A
#
# COMPACT_ATOMS: atom_id res chain seq x y z
N MET A 1 1.27 -16.80 -2.43
CA MET A 1 2.01 -15.73 -3.17
C MET A 1 3.27 -15.44 -2.37
N ASP A 2 4.36 -14.96 -2.95
CA ASP A 2 5.53 -14.56 -2.16
C ASP A 2 5.77 -13.05 -2.27
N LYS A 3 6.62 -12.48 -1.40
CA LYS A 3 7.00 -11.05 -1.39
C LYS A 3 7.38 -10.57 -2.80
N LYS A 4 8.15 -11.40 -3.51
CA LYS A 4 8.62 -11.05 -4.86
C LYS A 4 7.46 -10.92 -5.83
N ALA A 5 6.50 -11.84 -5.81
CA ALA A 5 5.34 -11.80 -6.68
C ALA A 5 4.43 -10.58 -6.41
N ILE A 6 4.26 -10.20 -5.15
CA ILE A 6 3.50 -9.00 -4.76
C ILE A 6 4.18 -7.74 -5.32
N ILE A 7 5.46 -7.55 -5.03
CA ILE A 7 6.20 -6.35 -5.49
C ILE A 7 6.33 -6.31 -7.01
N ASP A 8 6.63 -7.43 -7.65
CA ASP A 8 6.70 -7.50 -9.13
C ASP A 8 5.35 -7.16 -9.77
N GLY A 9 4.25 -7.65 -9.21
CA GLY A 9 2.90 -7.30 -9.68
C GLY A 9 2.57 -5.81 -9.55
N ILE A 10 3.05 -5.15 -8.51
CA ILE A 10 2.93 -3.69 -8.36
C ILE A 10 3.75 -2.98 -9.43
N ILE A 11 5.04 -3.35 -9.60
CA ILE A 11 5.93 -2.74 -10.60
C ILE A 11 5.37 -2.88 -12.02
N ASP A 12 4.76 -4.03 -12.36
CA ASP A 12 4.15 -4.27 -13.67
C ASP A 12 2.95 -3.34 -13.93
N ARG A 13 2.17 -3.02 -12.90
CA ARG A 13 1.04 -2.08 -13.00
C ARG A 13 1.46 -0.62 -13.17
N GLU A 14 2.60 -0.22 -12.62
CA GLU A 14 3.09 1.17 -12.66
C GLU A 14 3.71 1.55 -14.03
N GLY A 15 4.04 0.57 -14.86
CA GLY A 15 4.50 0.79 -16.23
C GLY A 15 6.00 1.04 -16.37
N GLY A 16 6.40 1.41 -17.58
CA GLY A 16 7.81 1.63 -17.96
C GLY A 16 8.28 3.08 -17.87
N TYR A 17 9.33 3.38 -18.64
CA TYR A 17 9.93 4.72 -18.70
C TYR A 17 8.98 5.74 -19.35
N VAL A 18 8.81 6.87 -18.67
CA VAL A 18 8.08 8.05 -19.16
C VAL A 18 8.93 9.31 -18.89
N ASN A 19 8.97 10.18 -19.89
CA ASN A 19 9.56 11.52 -19.75
C ASN A 19 8.59 12.50 -20.45
N ASP A 20 7.64 13.02 -19.69
CA ASP A 20 6.71 14.02 -20.17
C ASP A 20 7.16 15.42 -19.70
N PRO A 21 7.54 16.32 -20.61
CA PRO A 21 7.94 17.68 -20.25
C PRO A 21 6.84 18.49 -19.54
N ALA A 22 5.57 18.08 -19.68
CA ALA A 22 4.43 18.70 -19.00
C ALA A 22 4.25 18.20 -17.56
N ASP A 23 4.93 17.10 -17.18
CA ASP A 23 4.88 16.57 -15.83
C ASP A 23 5.98 17.19 -14.95
N SER A 24 5.56 17.89 -13.90
CA SER A 24 6.47 18.49 -12.93
C SER A 24 7.34 17.47 -12.16
N GLY A 25 7.01 16.20 -12.23
CA GLY A 25 7.76 15.09 -11.62
C GLY A 25 9.03 14.67 -12.38
N GLY A 26 9.19 15.14 -13.64
CA GLY A 26 10.31 14.77 -14.51
C GLY A 26 10.27 13.32 -14.98
N GLU A 27 11.45 12.78 -15.30
CA GLU A 27 11.59 11.39 -15.74
C GLU A 27 11.10 10.40 -14.68
N THR A 28 10.36 9.39 -15.12
CA THR A 28 9.94 8.25 -14.30
C THR A 28 10.25 6.93 -14.99
N ASN A 29 10.55 5.90 -14.23
CA ASN A 29 10.58 4.53 -14.71
C ASN A 29 10.04 3.61 -13.61
N PHE A 30 9.21 2.65 -13.98
CA PHE A 30 8.51 1.78 -13.04
C PHE A 30 7.74 2.56 -11.94
N GLY A 31 7.15 3.71 -12.27
CA GLY A 31 6.47 4.59 -11.30
C GLY A 31 7.42 5.34 -10.34
N ILE A 32 8.73 5.17 -10.48
CA ILE A 32 9.74 5.83 -9.65
C ILE A 32 10.21 7.10 -10.34
N THR A 33 10.06 8.25 -9.66
CA THR A 33 10.59 9.53 -10.16
C THR A 33 12.10 9.59 -10.02
N VAL A 34 12.76 10.42 -10.85
CA VAL A 34 14.20 10.67 -10.76
C VAL A 34 14.63 11.10 -9.34
N ALA A 35 13.83 11.92 -8.67
CA ALA A 35 14.12 12.38 -7.31
C ALA A 35 14.15 11.20 -6.32
N VAL A 36 13.18 10.29 -6.41
CA VAL A 36 13.14 9.09 -5.57
C VAL A 36 14.29 8.15 -5.88
N ALA A 37 14.63 7.94 -7.16
CA ALA A 37 15.75 7.11 -7.56
C ALA A 37 17.08 7.65 -6.97
N ARG A 38 17.33 8.95 -7.10
CA ARG A 38 18.54 9.60 -6.55
C ARG A 38 18.61 9.51 -5.03
N ALA A 39 17.49 9.73 -4.34
CA ALA A 39 17.42 9.59 -2.89
C ALA A 39 17.72 8.17 -2.39
N ASN A 40 17.51 7.15 -3.24
CA ASN A 40 17.83 5.75 -2.96
C ASN A 40 19.17 5.29 -3.58
N GLY A 41 20.04 6.23 -4.01
CA GLY A 41 21.39 5.94 -4.45
C GLY A 41 21.55 5.53 -5.93
N TYR A 42 20.45 5.47 -6.69
CA TYR A 42 20.53 5.20 -8.13
C TYR A 42 20.81 6.49 -8.90
N ASN A 43 22.01 6.61 -9.49
CA ASN A 43 22.49 7.83 -10.17
C ASN A 43 22.64 7.68 -11.68
N GLU A 44 22.31 6.53 -12.24
CA GLU A 44 22.39 6.23 -13.67
C GLU A 44 21.16 6.77 -14.44
N SER A 45 21.10 6.47 -15.75
CA SER A 45 19.99 6.83 -16.62
C SER A 45 18.66 6.21 -16.15
N MET A 46 17.62 7.03 -16.01
CA MET A 46 16.29 6.53 -15.63
C MET A 46 15.72 5.56 -16.67
N ARG A 47 16.04 5.77 -17.95
CA ARG A 47 15.60 4.87 -19.04
C ARG A 47 16.15 3.46 -18.89
N ASP A 48 17.39 3.35 -18.40
CA ASP A 48 18.11 2.09 -18.29
C ASP A 48 18.05 1.50 -16.87
N MET A 49 17.16 2.01 -16.01
CA MET A 49 17.01 1.52 -14.64
C MET A 49 16.74 0.02 -14.63
N PRO A 50 17.62 -0.79 -14.00
CA PRO A 50 17.34 -2.21 -13.83
C PRO A 50 16.10 -2.43 -12.96
N ARG A 51 15.25 -3.40 -13.36
CA ARG A 51 14.07 -3.78 -12.57
C ARG A 51 14.39 -4.10 -11.10
N GLN A 52 15.58 -4.66 -10.83
CA GLN A 52 16.03 -4.97 -9.47
C GLN A 52 16.16 -3.69 -8.63
N VAL A 53 16.63 -2.58 -9.20
CA VAL A 53 16.69 -1.28 -8.49
C VAL A 53 15.29 -0.81 -8.12
N ALA A 54 14.33 -0.92 -9.05
CA ALA A 54 12.94 -0.61 -8.75
C ALA A 54 12.40 -1.50 -7.63
N PHE A 55 12.63 -2.81 -7.69
CA PHE A 55 12.25 -3.76 -6.67
C PHE A 55 12.79 -3.38 -5.28
N ASP A 56 14.07 -3.05 -5.18
CA ASP A 56 14.72 -2.69 -3.92
C ASP A 56 14.14 -1.39 -3.34
N ILE A 57 13.86 -0.39 -4.20
CA ILE A 57 13.21 0.86 -3.80
C ILE A 57 11.78 0.60 -3.29
N TYR A 58 10.99 -0.24 -3.99
CA TYR A 58 9.65 -0.60 -3.55
C TYR A 58 9.66 -1.36 -2.21
N CYS A 59 10.63 -2.26 -2.03
CA CYS A 59 10.81 -2.96 -0.76
C CYS A 59 11.09 -1.96 0.37
N ALA A 60 12.11 -1.14 0.25
CA ALA A 60 12.51 -0.21 1.30
C ALA A 60 11.42 0.82 1.64
N LYS A 61 10.76 1.36 0.60
CA LYS A 61 9.84 2.49 0.76
C LYS A 61 8.44 2.08 1.20
N TYR A 62 7.96 0.93 0.74
CA TYR A 62 6.56 0.54 0.93
C TYR A 62 6.39 -0.74 1.73
N TRP A 63 7.14 -1.78 1.43
CA TRP A 63 7.05 -3.06 2.12
C TRP A 63 7.60 -2.99 3.54
N ASP A 64 8.84 -2.54 3.70
CA ASP A 64 9.50 -2.50 5.02
C ASP A 64 8.87 -1.45 5.95
N SER A 65 8.40 -0.34 5.36
CA SER A 65 7.72 0.74 6.11
C SER A 65 6.41 0.31 6.74
N VAL A 66 5.72 -0.68 6.19
CA VAL A 66 4.48 -1.24 6.74
C VAL A 66 4.70 -2.56 7.45
N LYS A 67 5.95 -2.97 7.70
CA LYS A 67 6.28 -4.28 8.30
C LYS A 67 5.74 -5.45 7.49
N GLY A 68 5.87 -5.37 6.16
CA GLY A 68 5.32 -6.33 5.22
C GLY A 68 5.68 -7.78 5.53
N ASP A 69 6.94 -8.08 5.91
CA ASP A 69 7.35 -9.43 6.27
C ASP A 69 6.60 -9.99 7.49
N GLN A 70 6.35 -9.14 8.52
CA GLN A 70 5.63 -9.56 9.71
C GLN A 70 4.14 -9.76 9.44
N ILE A 71 3.52 -8.89 8.63
CA ILE A 71 2.12 -9.07 8.22
C ILE A 71 1.98 -10.30 7.33
N PHE A 72 2.91 -10.50 6.39
CA PHE A 72 2.91 -11.63 5.47
C PHE A 72 2.98 -12.99 6.19
N GLN A 73 3.77 -13.08 7.27
CA GLN A 73 3.81 -14.27 8.11
C GLN A 73 2.46 -14.57 8.80
N LEU A 74 1.62 -13.56 9.04
CA LEU A 74 0.31 -13.72 9.64
C LEU A 74 -0.77 -13.98 8.58
N SER A 75 -0.73 -13.24 7.45
CA SER A 75 -1.67 -13.37 6.34
C SER A 75 -1.08 -12.75 5.07
N GLU A 76 -0.95 -13.56 4.02
CA GLU A 76 -0.50 -13.11 2.69
C GLU A 76 -1.47 -12.08 2.09
N ASN A 77 -2.78 -12.31 2.21
CA ASN A 77 -3.80 -11.43 1.62
C ASN A 77 -3.87 -10.06 2.32
N VAL A 78 -3.69 -10.03 3.65
CA VAL A 78 -3.63 -8.77 4.39
C VAL A 78 -2.35 -8.01 4.03
N ALA A 79 -1.22 -8.71 3.86
CA ALA A 79 0.03 -8.08 3.45
C ALA A 79 -0.08 -7.45 2.06
N ASP A 80 -0.65 -8.18 1.08
CA ASP A 80 -0.86 -7.68 -0.28
C ASP A 80 -1.68 -6.38 -0.28
N GLU A 81 -2.83 -6.38 0.40
CA GLU A 81 -3.72 -5.23 0.48
C GLU A 81 -3.09 -4.02 1.20
N VAL A 82 -2.38 -4.26 2.32
CA VAL A 82 -1.69 -3.19 3.07
C VAL A 82 -0.55 -2.59 2.25
N VAL A 83 0.21 -3.42 1.52
CA VAL A 83 1.31 -2.96 0.68
C VAL A 83 0.77 -2.23 -0.56
N ASP A 84 -0.28 -2.73 -1.23
CA ASP A 84 -0.93 -2.01 -2.34
C ASP A 84 -1.42 -0.64 -1.88
N THR A 85 -2.11 -0.56 -0.74
CA THR A 85 -2.51 0.73 -0.15
C THR A 85 -1.30 1.61 0.17
N SER A 86 -0.20 1.03 0.66
CA SER A 86 1.04 1.77 0.96
C SER A 86 1.63 2.42 -0.29
N VAL A 87 1.66 1.70 -1.40
CA VAL A 87 2.15 2.23 -2.70
C VAL A 87 1.27 3.38 -3.19
N ASN A 88 -0.04 3.22 -3.14
CA ASN A 88 -1.00 4.16 -3.73
C ASN A 88 -1.27 5.40 -2.87
N MET A 89 -1.21 5.26 -1.54
CA MET A 89 -1.67 6.29 -0.60
C MET A 89 -0.64 6.66 0.47
N GLY A 90 0.50 5.99 0.44
CA GLY A 90 1.59 6.13 1.40
C GLY A 90 1.46 5.21 2.63
N PRO A 91 2.62 4.83 3.24
CA PRO A 91 2.67 3.88 4.34
C PRO A 91 1.84 4.28 5.57
N GLY A 92 1.87 5.56 5.94
CA GLY A 92 1.12 6.06 7.10
C GLY A 92 -0.41 5.92 6.92
N ARG A 93 -0.93 6.02 5.70
CA ARG A 93 -2.35 5.81 5.44
C ARG A 93 -2.71 4.33 5.47
N ALA A 94 -1.87 3.48 4.89
CA ALA A 94 -2.03 2.03 4.96
C ALA A 94 -2.08 1.55 6.42
N GLY A 95 -1.17 2.05 7.27
CA GLY A 95 -1.17 1.77 8.70
C GLY A 95 -2.46 2.21 9.39
N LYS A 96 -2.93 3.45 9.10
CA LYS A 96 -4.21 3.94 9.65
C LYS A 96 -5.41 3.11 9.22
N PHE A 97 -5.42 2.63 7.98
CA PHE A 97 -6.52 1.79 7.51
C PHE A 97 -6.52 0.45 8.22
N LEU A 98 -5.36 -0.19 8.38
CA LEU A 98 -5.23 -1.43 9.14
C LEU A 98 -5.69 -1.25 10.60
N GLN A 99 -5.20 -0.22 11.30
CA GLN A 99 -5.57 0.07 12.69
C GLN A 99 -7.07 0.34 12.84
N ARG A 100 -7.66 1.15 11.94
CA ARG A 100 -9.10 1.42 11.94
C ARG A 100 -9.94 0.16 11.71
N ALA A 101 -9.56 -0.66 10.73
CA ALA A 101 -10.25 -1.91 10.43
C ALA A 101 -10.19 -2.88 11.64
N LEU A 102 -9.00 -3.03 12.24
CA LEU A 102 -8.84 -3.85 13.44
C LEU A 102 -9.71 -3.34 14.59
N ASN A 103 -9.74 -2.02 14.86
CA ASN A 103 -10.54 -1.45 15.96
C ASN A 103 -12.04 -1.72 15.80
N VAL A 104 -12.60 -1.62 14.59
CA VAL A 104 -14.04 -1.87 14.39
C VAL A 104 -14.38 -3.36 14.35
N LEU A 105 -13.39 -4.23 14.18
CA LEU A 105 -13.57 -5.68 14.12
C LEU A 105 -13.22 -6.39 15.43
N ASN A 106 -12.85 -5.67 16.50
CA ASN A 106 -12.44 -6.26 17.79
C ASN A 106 -13.61 -6.63 18.73
N ASP A 107 -14.85 -6.50 18.30
CA ASP A 107 -16.07 -6.79 19.06
C ASP A 107 -16.11 -6.06 20.43
N ARG A 108 -16.00 -4.74 20.39
CA ARG A 108 -16.05 -3.89 21.59
C ARG A 108 -14.93 -4.26 22.58
N THR A 109 -13.72 -4.34 22.09
CA THR A 109 -12.49 -4.67 22.84
C THR A 109 -12.43 -6.07 23.47
N LYS A 110 -13.32 -6.99 23.05
CA LYS A 110 -13.31 -8.36 23.58
C LYS A 110 -12.12 -9.18 23.08
N LEU A 111 -11.66 -8.93 21.85
CA LEU A 111 -10.55 -9.68 21.25
C LEU A 111 -9.21 -9.06 21.63
N TYR A 112 -9.12 -7.75 21.62
CA TYR A 112 -7.95 -6.92 21.98
C TYR A 112 -8.40 -5.48 22.21
N SER A 113 -7.57 -4.69 22.88
CA SER A 113 -7.85 -3.26 23.13
C SER A 113 -7.76 -2.45 21.83
N ASP A 114 -8.48 -1.33 21.75
CA ASP A 114 -8.37 -0.40 20.64
C ASP A 114 -6.94 0.08 20.46
N LEU A 115 -6.53 0.14 19.19
CA LEU A 115 -5.25 0.71 18.77
C LEU A 115 -5.36 2.23 18.63
N THR A 116 -4.28 2.94 18.95
CA THR A 116 -4.11 4.32 18.51
C THR A 116 -3.97 4.34 17.00
N VAL A 117 -4.78 5.17 16.31
CA VAL A 117 -4.75 5.28 14.84
C VAL A 117 -3.72 6.32 14.43
N ASP A 118 -2.44 6.01 14.60
CA ASP A 118 -1.30 6.87 14.28
C ASP A 118 -0.70 6.59 12.88
N GLY A 119 -0.92 5.37 12.36
CA GLY A 119 -0.40 4.91 11.07
C GLY A 119 0.94 4.19 11.17
N ASP A 120 1.50 4.03 12.38
CA ASP A 120 2.69 3.22 12.61
C ASP A 120 2.31 1.76 12.91
N ILE A 121 2.76 0.84 12.07
CA ILE A 121 2.53 -0.60 12.26
C ILE A 121 3.61 -1.14 13.20
N GLY A 122 3.44 -0.89 14.49
CA GLY A 122 4.32 -1.37 15.55
C GLY A 122 3.85 -2.70 16.17
N PRO A 123 4.52 -3.12 17.27
CA PRO A 123 4.20 -4.38 17.96
C PRO A 123 2.73 -4.49 18.40
N ALA A 124 2.10 -3.38 18.81
CA ALA A 124 0.70 -3.38 19.23
C ALA A 124 -0.24 -3.71 18.05
N THR A 125 -0.01 -3.11 16.87
CA THR A 125 -0.79 -3.37 15.65
C THR A 125 -0.62 -4.82 15.19
N LEU A 126 0.62 -5.34 15.18
CA LEU A 126 0.91 -6.72 14.81
C LEU A 126 0.29 -7.73 15.79
N SER A 127 0.33 -7.45 17.09
CA SER A 127 -0.31 -8.30 18.10
C SER A 127 -1.84 -8.32 17.95
N ALA A 128 -2.46 -7.17 17.66
CA ALA A 128 -3.89 -7.09 17.39
C ALA A 128 -4.29 -7.86 16.13
N LEU A 129 -3.48 -7.76 15.06
CA LEU A 129 -3.69 -8.53 13.83
C LEU A 129 -3.60 -10.04 14.10
N ALA A 130 -2.58 -10.49 14.83
CA ALA A 130 -2.46 -11.90 15.20
C ALA A 130 -3.66 -12.37 16.02
N ALA A 131 -4.05 -11.64 17.06
CA ALA A 131 -5.21 -11.98 17.89
C ALA A 131 -6.54 -12.00 17.08
N TYR A 132 -6.69 -11.12 16.09
CA TYR A 132 -7.82 -11.14 15.18
C TYR A 132 -7.83 -12.42 14.34
N LEU A 133 -6.70 -12.78 13.72
CA LEU A 133 -6.59 -13.93 12.83
C LEU A 133 -6.66 -15.28 13.55
N ASP A 134 -6.33 -15.35 14.84
CA ASP A 134 -6.49 -16.55 15.67
C ASP A 134 -7.97 -16.94 15.85
N ILE A 135 -8.88 -15.96 15.77
CA ILE A 135 -10.31 -16.17 16.09
C ILE A 135 -11.21 -15.99 14.87
N ARG A 136 -10.80 -15.14 13.92
CA ARG A 136 -11.60 -14.73 12.77
C ARG A 136 -10.85 -14.94 11.46
N SER A 137 -11.60 -15.14 10.36
CA SER A 137 -11.01 -15.24 9.03
C SER A 137 -10.50 -13.87 8.54
N GLU A 138 -9.49 -13.89 7.68
CA GLU A 138 -8.88 -12.70 7.09
C GLU A 138 -9.82 -11.93 6.14
N LEU A 139 -10.76 -12.62 5.46
CA LEU A 139 -11.58 -12.04 4.41
C LEU A 139 -12.38 -10.79 4.85
N PRO A 140 -13.05 -10.74 6.02
CA PRO A 140 -13.70 -9.51 6.47
C PRO A 140 -12.74 -8.35 6.71
N LEU A 141 -11.50 -8.63 7.15
CA LEU A 141 -10.48 -7.61 7.34
C LEU A 141 -10.01 -7.06 5.98
N VAL A 142 -9.70 -7.91 5.01
CA VAL A 142 -9.33 -7.51 3.65
C VAL A 142 -10.45 -6.67 3.02
N ARG A 143 -11.71 -7.09 3.16
CA ARG A 143 -12.85 -6.30 2.68
C ARG A 143 -12.96 -4.93 3.36
N ALA A 144 -12.73 -4.85 4.66
CA ALA A 144 -12.73 -3.58 5.37
C ALA A 144 -11.63 -2.63 4.87
N LEU A 145 -10.43 -3.16 4.57
CA LEU A 145 -9.33 -2.39 3.96
C LEU A 145 -9.72 -1.88 2.57
N ASN A 146 -10.26 -2.73 1.72
CA ASN A 146 -10.75 -2.34 0.38
C ASN A 146 -11.87 -1.30 0.44
N CYS A 147 -12.81 -1.41 1.40
CA CYS A 147 -13.84 -0.39 1.62
C CYS A 147 -13.23 0.97 2.01
N LEU A 148 -12.22 0.98 2.89
CA LEU A 148 -11.53 2.21 3.27
C LEU A 148 -10.74 2.82 2.11
N GLN A 149 -10.10 1.98 1.30
CA GLN A 149 -9.39 2.39 0.09
C GLN A 149 -10.36 2.99 -0.93
N GLY A 150 -11.47 2.31 -1.21
CA GLY A 150 -12.50 2.78 -2.14
C GLY A 150 -13.14 4.10 -1.70
N ALA A 151 -13.51 4.22 -0.41
CA ALA A 151 -14.04 5.46 0.14
C ALA A 151 -13.06 6.61 0.00
N PHE A 152 -11.77 6.36 0.24
CA PHE A 152 -10.74 7.38 0.07
C PHE A 152 -10.58 7.83 -1.39
N TYR A 153 -10.65 6.94 -2.38
CA TYR A 153 -10.61 7.33 -3.79
C TYR A 153 -11.79 8.23 -4.17
N ILE A 154 -12.98 7.92 -3.67
CA ILE A 154 -14.18 8.75 -3.89
C ILE A 154 -13.97 10.14 -3.26
N GLU A 155 -13.61 10.21 -1.98
CA GLU A 155 -13.34 11.49 -1.30
C GLU A 155 -12.24 12.32 -2.00
N LEU A 156 -11.24 11.67 -2.58
CA LEU A 156 -10.17 12.33 -3.31
C LEU A 156 -10.70 13.00 -4.58
N ALA A 157 -11.53 12.27 -5.34
CA ALA A 157 -12.15 12.79 -6.56
C ALA A 157 -13.14 13.92 -6.26
N GLU A 158 -13.98 13.79 -5.22
CA GLU A 158 -14.88 14.87 -4.76
C GLU A 158 -14.15 16.17 -4.39
N LYS A 159 -12.95 16.06 -3.82
CA LYS A 159 -12.12 17.21 -3.44
C LYS A 159 -11.27 17.76 -4.58
N ARG A 160 -11.04 16.98 -5.62
CA ARG A 160 -10.15 17.30 -6.74
C ARG A 160 -10.77 16.84 -8.05
N GLU A 161 -11.57 17.66 -8.68
CA GLU A 161 -12.24 17.38 -9.96
C GLU A 161 -11.32 16.75 -11.03
N LYS A 162 -10.06 17.17 -11.08
CA LYS A 162 -9.07 16.58 -12.00
C LYS A 162 -8.82 15.08 -11.79
N ASP A 163 -9.10 14.56 -10.60
CA ASP A 163 -8.88 13.15 -10.23
C ASP A 163 -10.08 12.26 -10.61
N GLU A 164 -11.25 12.85 -10.96
CA GLU A 164 -12.44 12.11 -11.42
C GLU A 164 -12.14 11.20 -12.63
N ARG A 165 -11.25 11.65 -13.51
CA ARG A 165 -10.83 10.85 -14.68
C ARG A 165 -10.12 9.54 -14.31
N PHE A 166 -9.60 9.42 -13.08
CA PHE A 166 -8.86 8.25 -12.61
C PHE A 166 -9.69 7.33 -11.71
N VAL A 167 -10.71 7.87 -11.02
CA VAL A 167 -11.46 7.13 -9.99
C VAL A 167 -12.11 5.85 -10.51
N TYR A 168 -12.60 5.87 -11.76
CA TYR A 168 -13.15 4.67 -12.37
C TYR A 168 -12.11 3.54 -12.47
N GLY A 169 -10.89 3.86 -12.90
CA GLY A 169 -9.79 2.91 -12.98
C GLY A 169 -9.36 2.40 -11.62
N TRP A 170 -9.26 3.27 -10.64
CA TRP A 170 -8.89 2.90 -9.27
C TRP A 170 -9.90 1.92 -8.67
N LEU A 171 -11.20 2.24 -8.73
CA LEU A 171 -12.25 1.36 -8.21
C LEU A 171 -12.33 0.02 -8.96
N LYS A 172 -12.14 0.04 -10.29
CA LYS A 172 -12.21 -1.18 -11.10
C LYS A 172 -11.06 -2.15 -10.86
N HIS A 173 -9.85 -1.65 -10.61
CA HIS A 173 -8.64 -2.46 -10.65
C HIS A 173 -7.98 -2.68 -9.27
N ARG A 174 -8.35 -1.89 -8.26
CA ARG A 174 -7.69 -1.91 -6.95
C ARG A 174 -8.64 -2.23 -5.78
N VAL A 175 -9.95 -2.06 -5.93
CA VAL A 175 -10.93 -2.37 -4.89
C VAL A 175 -11.60 -3.70 -5.21
N VAL A 176 -11.25 -4.73 -4.45
CA VAL A 176 -11.80 -6.09 -4.60
C VAL A 176 -12.67 -6.41 -3.38
N ILE A 177 -13.99 -6.44 -3.57
CA ILE A 177 -14.99 -6.68 -2.49
C ILE A 177 -15.57 -8.09 -2.57
#